data_adc3bbe98659411ee5a558098183d9f2
#
_entry.id   adc3bbe98659411ee5a558098183d9f2
#
_cell.length_a   1.000
_cell.length_b   1.000
_cell.length_c   1.000
_cell.angle_alpha   90.00
_cell.angle_beta   90.00
_cell.angle_gamma   90.00
#
_symmetry.space_group_name_H-M   'P 1'
#
loop_
_entity.id
_entity.type
_entity.pdbx_description
1 polymer ?
#
loop_
_entity_poly.entity_id
_entity_poly.type
_entity_poly.pdbx_seq_one_letter_code
_entity_poly.pdbx_strand_id
1 'polypeptide(L)'
;QFYVSYYATDLRNADRYTHLIYRSPIDMERDIRAGIYDDVELPEPNTEGLFTDFTRKLDTIIGLSPSSDNDPQYALLEQHCYLDIEDTGESLPYIVTVIEQSRQVLSIRRNYEQNDQNKEKRSHFVHYRFVPGFGFYGLGLIHFLGNLTMSATAAMRSLIDAGQFANLP
;
A
#
# COMPACT_ATOMS: atom_id res chain seq x y z
N GLN A 1 -0.62 -2.11 1.11
CA GLN A 1 -0.23 -0.79 0.59
C GLN A 1 0.62 -0.97 -0.66
N PHE A 2 0.44 -0.07 -1.66
CA PHE A 2 1.20 -0.12 -2.91
C PHE A 2 2.06 1.12 -3.06
N TYR A 3 3.31 0.91 -3.47
CA TYR A 3 4.22 1.96 -3.92
C TYR A 3 4.42 1.81 -5.42
N VAL A 4 4.11 2.84 -6.17
CA VAL A 4 4.11 2.82 -7.64
C VAL A 4 4.96 3.96 -8.16
N SER A 5 5.55 3.78 -9.32
CA SER A 5 6.31 4.83 -10.01
C SER A 5 5.41 6.05 -10.25
N TYR A 6 5.97 7.26 -10.11
CA TYR A 6 5.23 8.52 -10.22
C TYR A 6 4.49 8.68 -11.55
N TYR A 7 5.05 8.16 -12.63
CA TYR A 7 4.47 8.27 -13.98
C TYR A 7 3.48 7.17 -14.32
N ALA A 8 3.33 6.16 -13.47
CA ALA A 8 2.37 5.09 -13.72
C ALA A 8 0.94 5.58 -13.55
N THR A 9 0.09 5.24 -14.48
CA THR A 9 -1.35 5.53 -14.41
C THR A 9 -2.16 4.31 -13.98
N ASP A 10 -1.61 3.12 -14.17
CA ASP A 10 -2.22 1.83 -13.81
C ASP A 10 -1.13 0.83 -13.40
N LEU A 11 -1.49 -0.20 -12.63
CA LEU A 11 -0.58 -1.30 -12.28
C LEU A 11 -0.13 -2.13 -13.50
N ARG A 12 -0.92 -2.13 -14.57
CA ARG A 12 -0.57 -2.86 -15.81
C ARG A 12 0.59 -2.21 -16.55
N ASN A 13 0.57 -0.88 -16.65
CA ASN A 13 1.59 -0.11 -17.37
C ASN A 13 2.71 0.41 -16.47
N ALA A 14 2.70 0.05 -15.19
CA ALA A 14 3.79 0.37 -14.29
C ALA A 14 4.97 -0.56 -14.54
N ASP A 15 6.15 0.02 -14.81
CA ASP A 15 7.39 -0.75 -14.96
C ASP A 15 7.76 -1.45 -13.65
N ARG A 16 7.47 -0.80 -12.54
CA ARG A 16 7.69 -1.33 -11.21
C ARG A 16 6.59 -0.89 -10.25
N TYR A 17 6.10 -1.82 -9.47
CA TYR A 17 5.32 -1.53 -8.28
C TYR A 17 5.70 -2.47 -7.14
N THR A 18 5.55 -1.99 -5.92
CA THR A 18 5.88 -2.72 -4.70
C THR A 18 4.63 -2.87 -3.87
N HIS A 19 4.31 -4.09 -3.49
CA HIS A 19 3.24 -4.42 -2.56
C HIS A 19 3.84 -4.67 -1.17
N LEU A 20 3.43 -3.89 -0.18
CA LEU A 20 3.84 -4.07 1.21
C LEU A 20 2.92 -5.10 1.87
N ILE A 21 3.50 -6.16 2.39
CA ILE A 21 2.83 -7.28 3.05
C ILE A 21 3.38 -7.40 4.45
N TYR A 22 2.51 -7.68 5.40
CA TYR A 22 2.92 -7.98 6.77
C TYR A 22 2.72 -9.47 7.05
N ARG A 23 3.72 -10.09 7.68
CA ARG A 23 3.71 -11.51 8.04
C ARG A 23 4.09 -11.69 9.51
N SER A 24 3.31 -12.51 10.23
CA SER A 24 3.69 -12.94 11.57
C SER A 24 4.91 -13.88 11.53
N PRO A 25 5.68 -14.01 12.62
CA PRO A 25 6.78 -14.97 12.68
C PRO A 25 6.34 -16.41 12.38
N ILE A 26 5.16 -16.80 12.83
CA ILE A 26 4.59 -18.14 12.59
C ILE A 26 4.30 -18.35 11.10
N ASP A 27 3.74 -17.32 10.44
CA ASP A 27 3.48 -17.40 9.00
C ASP A 27 4.78 -17.45 8.21
N MET A 28 5.80 -16.70 8.61
CA MET A 28 7.12 -16.73 7.97
C MET A 28 7.75 -18.11 8.06
N GLU A 29 7.78 -18.74 9.23
CA GLU A 29 8.29 -20.11 9.39
C GLU A 29 7.51 -21.12 8.54
N ARG A 30 6.20 -20.95 8.47
CA ARG A 30 5.36 -21.82 7.63
C ARG A 30 5.67 -21.62 6.15
N ASP A 31 5.82 -20.41 5.69
CA ASP A 31 6.07 -20.08 4.29
C ASP A 31 7.48 -20.53 3.86
N ILE A 32 8.48 -20.44 4.75
CA ILE A 32 9.83 -21.01 4.55
C ILE A 32 9.76 -22.52 4.49
N ARG A 33 9.07 -23.17 5.43
CA ARG A 33 8.91 -24.64 5.46
C ARG A 33 8.16 -25.16 4.24
N ALA A 34 7.24 -24.36 3.70
CA ALA A 34 6.51 -24.67 2.46
C ALA A 34 7.36 -24.44 1.19
N GLY A 35 8.57 -23.90 1.30
CA GLY A 35 9.44 -23.57 0.16
C GLY A 35 8.96 -22.40 -0.66
N ILE A 36 8.12 -21.52 -0.09
CA ILE A 36 7.68 -20.27 -0.72
C ILE A 36 8.79 -19.23 -0.62
N TYR A 37 9.49 -19.21 0.50
CA TYR A 37 10.63 -18.34 0.78
C TYR A 37 11.88 -19.18 1.04
N ASP A 38 13.02 -18.63 0.68
CA ASP A 38 14.32 -19.23 0.97
C ASP A 38 14.59 -19.22 2.48
N ASP A 39 15.30 -20.22 2.97
CA ASP A 39 15.72 -20.32 4.37
C ASP A 39 16.88 -19.36 4.63
N VAL A 40 16.53 -18.15 5.06
CA VAL A 40 17.49 -17.10 5.40
C VAL A 40 17.45 -16.79 6.88
N GLU A 41 18.53 -16.25 7.43
CA GLU A 41 18.56 -15.76 8.80
C GLU A 41 17.62 -14.55 8.95
N LEU A 42 16.50 -14.74 9.66
CA LEU A 42 15.51 -13.70 9.86
C LEU A 42 16.01 -12.69 10.90
N PRO A 43 15.85 -11.38 10.66
CA PRO A 43 16.10 -10.36 11.68
C PRO A 43 15.06 -10.48 12.81
N GLU A 44 15.28 -9.77 13.90
CA GLU A 44 14.23 -9.64 14.92
C GLU A 44 12.97 -8.99 14.32
N PRO A 45 11.79 -9.55 14.57
CA PRO A 45 10.55 -9.00 14.01
C PRO A 45 10.30 -7.60 14.59
N ASN A 46 9.79 -6.72 13.74
CA ASN A 46 9.51 -5.34 14.14
C ASN A 46 8.25 -5.29 15.01
N THR A 47 8.39 -4.82 16.23
CA THR A 47 7.28 -4.59 17.16
C THR A 47 6.74 -3.16 17.12
N GLU A 48 7.53 -2.20 16.60
CA GLU A 48 7.15 -0.78 16.61
C GLU A 48 6.60 -0.27 15.26
N GLY A 49 6.78 -1.02 14.17
CA GLY A 49 6.72 -0.48 12.82
C GLY A 49 5.37 -0.37 12.15
N LEU A 50 4.32 -0.99 12.69
CA LEU A 50 3.00 -1.00 12.03
C LEU A 50 2.19 0.26 12.26
N PHE A 51 2.45 0.96 13.36
CA PHE A 51 1.70 2.14 13.75
C PHE A 51 2.56 3.39 13.62
N THR A 52 2.62 3.93 12.41
CA THR A 52 3.19 5.26 12.19
C THR A 52 2.35 6.30 12.93
N ASP A 53 2.94 7.47 13.24
CA ASP A 53 2.18 8.60 13.80
C ASP A 53 0.95 8.97 12.97
N PHE A 54 0.97 8.65 11.69
CA PHE A 54 -0.15 8.86 10.78
C PHE A 54 -1.30 7.88 11.08
N THR A 55 -1.03 6.58 11.25
CA THR A 55 -2.07 5.59 11.57
C THR A 55 -2.67 5.87 12.95
N ARG A 56 -1.86 6.22 13.95
CA ARG A 56 -2.36 6.61 15.28
C ARG A 56 -3.28 7.83 15.23
N LYS A 57 -2.92 8.84 14.43
CA LYS A 57 -3.78 10.01 14.20
C LYS A 57 -5.08 9.64 13.49
N LEU A 58 -5.00 8.75 12.51
CA LEU A 58 -6.17 8.27 11.78
C LEU A 58 -7.12 7.52 12.71
N ASP A 59 -6.62 6.62 13.56
CA ASP A 59 -7.41 5.88 14.55
C ASP A 59 -8.12 6.83 15.53
N THR A 60 -7.41 7.86 15.98
CA THR A 60 -8.01 8.89 16.83
C THR A 60 -9.13 9.65 16.12
N ILE A 61 -8.96 10.00 14.84
CA ILE A 61 -9.98 10.69 14.04
C ILE A 61 -11.22 9.80 13.84
N ILE A 62 -11.02 8.50 13.64
CA ILE A 62 -12.10 7.52 13.44
C ILE A 62 -12.78 7.16 14.76
N GLY A 63 -12.20 7.58 15.91
CA GLY A 63 -12.72 7.26 17.25
C GLY A 63 -12.31 5.89 17.76
N LEU A 64 -11.30 5.28 17.13
CA LEU A 64 -10.66 4.06 17.63
C LEU A 64 -9.59 4.46 18.67
N SER A 65 -9.50 3.68 19.75
CA SER A 65 -8.33 3.78 20.61
C SER A 65 -7.10 3.34 19.82
N PRO A 66 -5.99 4.10 19.86
CA PRO A 66 -4.78 3.67 19.19
C PRO A 66 -4.44 2.26 19.66
N SER A 67 -4.35 1.34 18.73
CA SER A 67 -3.99 -0.03 19.05
C SER A 67 -2.59 -0.04 19.65
N SER A 68 -2.46 -0.63 20.82
CA SER A 68 -1.19 -0.95 21.47
C SER A 68 -0.73 -2.35 21.11
N ASP A 69 -1.26 -2.91 20.02
CA ASP A 69 -0.94 -4.25 19.57
C ASP A 69 0.51 -4.27 19.08
N ASN A 70 1.36 -4.81 19.96
CA ASN A 70 2.80 -5.01 19.71
C ASN A 70 3.04 -6.41 19.13
N ASP A 71 2.11 -6.91 18.31
CA ASP A 71 2.32 -8.18 17.65
C ASP A 71 3.56 -8.10 16.72
N PRO A 72 4.56 -8.95 16.97
CA PRO A 72 5.77 -8.94 16.17
C PRO A 72 5.44 -9.34 14.72
N GLN A 73 5.84 -8.51 13.77
CA GLN A 73 5.59 -8.74 12.36
C GLN A 73 6.80 -8.41 11.50
N TYR A 74 6.92 -9.11 10.38
CA TYR A 74 7.87 -8.79 9.32
C TYR A 74 7.18 -8.00 8.23
N ALA A 75 7.75 -6.86 7.86
CA ALA A 75 7.36 -6.11 6.69
C ALA A 75 8.09 -6.66 5.47
N LEU A 76 7.34 -7.17 4.50
CA LEU A 76 7.86 -7.71 3.26
C LEU A 76 7.51 -6.79 2.10
N LEU A 77 8.49 -6.54 1.25
CA LEU A 77 8.33 -5.79 0.01
C LEU A 77 8.29 -6.77 -1.16
N GLU A 78 7.11 -7.02 -1.68
CA GLU A 78 6.91 -7.79 -2.91
C GLU A 78 6.99 -6.85 -4.11
N GLN A 79 8.12 -6.89 -4.83
CA GLN A 79 8.38 -6.04 -5.98
C GLN A 79 8.08 -6.77 -7.28
N HIS A 80 7.16 -6.21 -8.06
CA HIS A 80 6.92 -6.61 -9.43
C HIS A 80 7.72 -5.68 -10.35
N CYS A 81 8.74 -6.23 -11.01
CA CYS A 81 9.68 -5.44 -11.80
C CYS A 81 10.22 -6.25 -12.99
N TYR A 82 10.93 -5.57 -13.88
CA TYR A 82 11.67 -6.20 -14.97
C TYR A 82 13.13 -6.30 -14.59
N LEU A 83 13.71 -7.49 -14.70
CA LEU A 83 15.10 -7.78 -14.37
C LEU A 83 15.73 -8.64 -15.48
N ASP A 84 16.99 -8.40 -15.77
CA ASP A 84 17.83 -9.29 -16.55
C ASP A 84 18.71 -10.10 -15.58
N ILE A 85 18.21 -11.29 -15.20
CA ILE A 85 18.91 -12.17 -14.26
C ILE A 85 19.96 -13.03 -14.98
N GLU A 86 19.72 -13.31 -16.25
CA GLU A 86 20.57 -14.20 -17.06
C GLU A 86 21.67 -13.45 -17.83
N ASP A 87 21.76 -12.12 -17.66
CA ASP A 87 22.74 -11.25 -18.33
C ASP A 87 22.69 -11.34 -19.87
N THR A 88 21.48 -11.60 -20.38
CA THR A 88 21.23 -11.78 -21.82
C THR A 88 20.95 -10.45 -22.54
N GLY A 89 20.81 -9.35 -21.82
CA GLY A 89 20.37 -8.05 -22.31
C GLY A 89 18.85 -7.95 -22.48
N GLU A 90 18.09 -9.00 -22.13
CA GLU A 90 16.63 -9.02 -22.16
C GLU A 90 16.07 -8.93 -20.74
N SER A 91 15.38 -7.82 -20.42
CA SER A 91 14.71 -7.67 -19.12
C SER A 91 13.35 -8.37 -19.13
N LEU A 92 13.19 -9.35 -18.24
CA LEU A 92 11.98 -10.15 -18.10
C LEU A 92 11.22 -9.79 -16.81
N PRO A 93 9.88 -10.01 -16.76
CA PRO A 93 9.11 -9.71 -15.58
C PRO A 93 9.35 -10.73 -14.45
N TYR A 94 9.71 -10.22 -13.28
CA TYR A 94 9.92 -11.02 -12.06
C TYR A 94 9.16 -10.42 -10.87
N ILE A 95 8.94 -11.27 -9.87
CA ILE A 95 8.47 -10.89 -8.54
C ILE A 95 9.60 -11.19 -7.57
N VAL A 96 10.08 -10.16 -6.92
CA VAL A 96 11.15 -10.25 -5.90
C VAL A 96 10.56 -9.90 -4.55
N THR A 97 10.66 -10.80 -3.60
CA THR A 97 10.23 -10.55 -2.22
C THR A 97 11.44 -10.31 -1.35
N VAL A 98 11.41 -9.19 -0.63
CA VAL A 98 12.54 -8.71 0.20
C VAL A 98 12.01 -8.37 1.59
N ILE A 99 12.78 -8.68 2.64
CA ILE A 99 12.50 -8.17 3.99
C ILE A 99 12.88 -6.69 4.02
N GLU A 100 11.94 -5.82 4.41
CA GLU A 100 12.18 -4.37 4.44
C GLU A 100 13.37 -4.00 5.34
N GLN A 101 13.43 -4.61 6.51
CA GLN A 101 14.40 -4.29 7.57
C GLN A 101 15.84 -4.69 7.20
N SER A 102 16.06 -5.94 6.81
CA SER A 102 17.39 -6.50 6.49
C SER A 102 17.78 -6.36 5.02
N ARG A 103 16.82 -6.03 4.14
CA ARG A 103 16.97 -6.00 2.69
C ARG A 103 17.40 -7.34 2.09
N GLN A 104 17.20 -8.43 2.83
CA GLN A 104 17.47 -9.78 2.34
C GLN A 104 16.37 -10.20 1.37
N VAL A 105 16.80 -10.83 0.27
CA VAL A 105 15.89 -11.42 -0.71
C VAL A 105 15.39 -12.75 -0.19
N LEU A 106 14.08 -12.92 -0.11
CA LEU A 106 13.40 -14.14 0.31
C LEU A 106 13.03 -15.04 -0.86
N SER A 107 12.69 -14.47 -1.98
CA SER A 107 12.36 -15.22 -3.18
C SER A 107 12.44 -14.39 -4.44
N ILE A 108 12.79 -15.05 -5.55
CA ILE A 108 12.71 -14.47 -6.89
C ILE A 108 11.88 -15.42 -7.73
N ARG A 109 10.75 -14.95 -8.24
CA ARG A 109 9.81 -15.76 -9.03
C ARG A 109 9.57 -15.14 -10.38
N ARG A 110 9.44 -15.98 -11.42
CA ARG A 110 9.04 -15.52 -12.76
C ARG A 110 7.59 -15.00 -12.71
N ASN A 111 7.34 -13.86 -13.34
CA ASN A 111 6.01 -13.26 -13.45
C ASN A 111 5.44 -13.36 -14.87
N TYR A 112 5.76 -14.42 -15.58
CA TYR A 112 5.25 -14.74 -16.91
C TYR A 112 5.02 -16.25 -17.05
N GLU A 113 4.27 -16.66 -18.05
CA GLU A 113 4.07 -18.07 -18.34
C GLU A 113 5.24 -18.63 -19.15
N GLN A 114 5.72 -19.80 -18.78
CA GLN A 114 6.88 -20.41 -19.41
C GLN A 114 6.66 -20.72 -20.92
N ASN A 115 5.40 -20.98 -21.30
CA ASN A 115 5.01 -21.28 -22.67
C ASN A 115 4.62 -20.04 -23.48
N ASP A 116 4.63 -18.87 -22.90
CA ASP A 116 4.32 -17.61 -23.59
C ASP A 116 5.56 -17.12 -24.33
N GLN A 117 5.46 -17.03 -25.66
CA GLN A 117 6.55 -16.53 -26.53
C GLN A 117 6.92 -15.09 -26.25
N ASN A 118 5.93 -14.27 -25.85
CA ASN A 118 6.12 -12.85 -25.56
C ASN A 118 6.57 -12.58 -24.13
N LYS A 119 6.50 -13.60 -23.24
CA LYS A 119 6.82 -13.49 -21.82
C LYS A 119 6.14 -12.28 -21.15
N GLU A 120 4.86 -12.11 -21.45
CA GLU A 120 4.09 -10.98 -20.94
C GLU A 120 3.92 -11.02 -19.42
N LYS A 121 4.01 -9.84 -18.79
CA LYS A 121 3.82 -9.68 -17.35
C LYS A 121 2.41 -10.10 -16.93
N ARG A 122 2.30 -11.05 -16.01
CA ARG A 122 1.01 -11.45 -15.42
C ARG A 122 0.53 -10.38 -14.45
N SER A 123 -0.77 -10.05 -14.54
CA SER A 123 -1.42 -9.10 -13.64
C SER A 123 -2.03 -9.87 -12.46
N HIS A 124 -1.53 -9.62 -11.25
CA HIS A 124 -2.04 -10.20 -10.02
C HIS A 124 -3.04 -9.31 -9.29
N PHE A 125 -3.09 -8.03 -9.67
CA PHE A 125 -3.94 -7.04 -9.02
C PHE A 125 -4.77 -6.28 -10.03
N VAL A 126 -6.01 -6.00 -9.64
CA VAL A 126 -6.91 -5.14 -10.41
C VAL A 126 -6.95 -3.77 -9.74
N HIS A 127 -6.57 -2.74 -10.50
CA HIS A 127 -6.63 -1.36 -10.05
C HIS A 127 -8.00 -0.77 -10.36
N TYR A 128 -8.82 -0.59 -9.33
CA TYR A 128 -10.14 0.01 -9.44
C TYR A 128 -10.16 1.42 -8.82
N ARG A 129 -10.54 2.42 -9.60
CA ARG A 129 -10.71 3.81 -9.16
C ARG A 129 -12.16 4.21 -9.27
N PHE A 130 -12.73 4.75 -8.20
CA PHE A 130 -14.10 5.26 -8.21
C PHE A 130 -14.23 6.45 -9.17
N VAL A 131 -13.35 7.43 -9.02
CA VAL A 131 -13.22 8.53 -9.99
C VAL A 131 -11.76 8.62 -10.40
N PRO A 132 -11.44 8.52 -11.71
CA PRO A 132 -10.07 8.68 -12.19
C PRO A 132 -9.52 10.07 -11.87
N GLY A 133 -8.29 10.12 -11.32
CA GLY A 133 -7.53 11.34 -11.12
C GLY A 133 -6.44 11.51 -12.19
N PHE A 134 -5.57 12.48 -11.97
CA PHE A 134 -4.37 12.67 -12.77
C PHE A 134 -3.27 11.75 -12.24
N GLY A 135 -3.03 10.61 -12.88
CA GLY A 135 -2.01 9.64 -12.50
C GLY A 135 -2.59 8.37 -11.87
N PHE A 136 -1.82 7.74 -10.98
CA PHE A 136 -2.17 6.45 -10.39
C PHE A 136 -3.36 6.53 -9.42
N TYR A 137 -3.40 7.56 -8.58
CA TYR A 137 -4.44 7.68 -7.56
C TYR A 137 -5.72 8.30 -8.11
N GLY A 138 -6.87 7.75 -7.68
CA GLY A 138 -8.17 8.33 -7.96
C GLY A 138 -8.51 9.51 -7.04
N LEU A 139 -9.56 10.24 -7.41
CA LEU A 139 -10.11 11.30 -6.56
C LEU A 139 -11.07 10.68 -5.54
N GLY A 140 -10.91 11.02 -4.28
CA GLY A 140 -11.83 10.64 -3.20
C GLY A 140 -13.03 11.59 -3.11
N LEU A 141 -14.10 11.16 -2.46
CA LEU A 141 -15.31 11.94 -2.24
C LEU A 141 -15.04 13.31 -1.59
N ILE A 142 -14.02 13.40 -0.75
CA ILE A 142 -13.64 14.65 -0.09
C ILE A 142 -13.25 15.75 -1.08
N HIS A 143 -12.69 15.38 -2.24
CA HIS A 143 -12.33 16.35 -3.28
C HIS A 143 -13.57 17.01 -3.91
N PHE A 144 -14.70 16.32 -3.92
CA PHE A 144 -15.96 16.82 -4.47
C PHE A 144 -16.84 17.49 -3.40
N LEU A 145 -16.94 16.88 -2.23
CA LEU A 145 -17.86 17.30 -1.19
C LEU A 145 -17.23 18.23 -0.17
N GLY A 146 -15.89 18.31 -0.09
CA GLY A 146 -15.18 19.07 0.94
C GLY A 146 -15.60 20.56 0.96
N ASN A 147 -15.57 21.20 -0.19
CA ASN A 147 -15.97 22.61 -0.31
C ASN A 147 -17.46 22.84 0.00
N LEU A 148 -18.31 21.92 -0.44
CA LEU A 148 -19.76 21.99 -0.16
C LEU A 148 -20.03 21.86 1.34
N THR A 149 -19.36 20.92 2.01
CA THR A 149 -19.47 20.71 3.46
C THR A 149 -18.97 21.94 4.24
N MET A 150 -17.87 22.55 3.80
CA MET A 150 -17.36 23.78 4.41
C MET A 150 -18.36 24.94 4.27
N SER A 151 -18.95 25.11 3.09
CA SER A 151 -19.96 26.16 2.83
C SER A 151 -21.22 25.91 3.66
N ALA A 152 -21.71 24.68 3.74
CA ALA A 152 -22.85 24.32 4.56
C ALA A 152 -22.60 24.59 6.05
N THR A 153 -21.40 24.24 6.53
CA THR A 153 -20.99 24.49 7.92
C THR A 153 -20.93 25.99 8.23
N ALA A 154 -20.36 26.78 7.31
CA ALA A 154 -20.30 28.27 7.47
C ALA A 154 -21.70 28.87 7.50
N ALA A 155 -22.60 28.45 6.59
CA ALA A 155 -23.98 28.91 6.58
C ALA A 155 -24.73 28.58 7.89
N MET A 156 -24.55 27.33 8.38
CA MET A 156 -25.17 26.91 9.64
C MET A 156 -24.66 27.70 10.83
N ARG A 157 -23.35 27.98 10.91
CA ARG A 157 -22.77 28.85 11.95
C ARG A 157 -23.36 30.24 11.89
N SER A 158 -23.46 30.85 10.70
CA SER A 158 -24.06 32.20 10.52
C SER A 158 -25.52 32.20 10.96
N LEU A 159 -26.30 31.15 10.70
CA LEU A 159 -27.68 31.07 11.18
C LEU A 159 -27.77 30.94 12.71
N ILE A 160 -26.89 30.19 13.32
CA ILE A 160 -26.83 30.06 14.79
C ILE A 160 -26.48 31.43 15.38
N ASP A 161 -25.48 32.14 14.86
CA ASP A 161 -25.05 33.44 15.33
C ASP A 161 -26.19 34.48 15.19
N ALA A 162 -26.86 34.48 14.02
CA ALA A 162 -28.02 35.38 13.80
C ALA A 162 -29.16 35.07 14.76
N GLY A 163 -29.42 33.82 15.06
CA GLY A 163 -30.41 33.40 16.05
C GLY A 163 -30.06 33.83 17.48
N GLN A 164 -28.78 33.79 17.83
CA GLN A 164 -28.31 34.29 19.12
C GLN A 164 -28.47 35.81 19.22
N PHE A 165 -28.10 36.57 18.18
CA PHE A 165 -28.29 38.01 18.16
C PHE A 165 -29.76 38.45 18.21
N ALA A 166 -30.65 37.72 17.54
CA ALA A 166 -32.08 38.01 17.56
C ALA A 166 -32.75 37.77 18.93
N ASN A 167 -32.16 36.91 19.78
CA ASN A 167 -32.66 36.60 21.11
C ASN A 167 -31.92 37.34 22.24
N LEU A 168 -31.02 38.23 21.92
CA LEU A 168 -30.42 39.11 22.93
C LEU A 168 -31.46 40.15 23.37
N PRO A 169 -31.63 40.36 24.69
CA PRO A 169 -32.59 41.34 25.24
C PRO A 169 -32.18 42.77 24.96
#